data_679e2c033197a6c20d4a7d6e9f62f66d
#
_entry.id   679e2c033197a6c20d4a7d6e9f62f66d
#
_cell.length_a   1.000
_cell.length_b   1.000
_cell.length_c   1.000
_cell.angle_alpha   90.00
_cell.angle_beta   90.00
_cell.angle_gamma   90.00
#
_symmetry.space_group_name_H-M   'P 1'
#
loop_
_entity.id
_entity.type
_entity.pdbx_description
1 polymer ?
#
loop_
_entity_poly.entity_id
_entity_poly.type
_entity_poly.pdbx_seq_one_letter_code
_entity_poly.pdbx_strand_id
1 'polypeptide(L)'
;EPFFAHRNSAGYDYYSLYLQLRNFRRMESLVLGNYRVSMGMGLVMNNSFALGKMMMLQNLGRSTYTLRGHSSRSEGSLWGAGTTLDMGRNLKLTAFASYNPVDATLNKDGTVATILTTGYHRTETEMAKKHNLHLLKAGGSLRYAPGGFHLAVNGLYTHLDSPLHPNTNALYRQHYPRGSDFMNLSLDYGYASPWVALSGETAVDRQGHLATINTVSLRASDVLSLMVLQRFYSYRYSSLDAQSYSDGGKVQNESGVYLGLTWQPSQTLRLSAYSDYAYFAWARYQASQSSYSWDNLLQATWQKHDWTISGRYRCRLRQKDAEDKKALNSYWDHRGRLSVDYTLQQGLGTRLQLDGGWTAGEWGGMVSGTLAYTRRWLRLNGGLGYFHTDSYNSRVYAYEAGPLYTYAFNSYYGEGLRYWLMVRLKILQSLMLTTKAGVTDYLDRHTIGSGYQQVEGSSLFDLDLQLRWVF
;
A
#
# COMPACT_ATOMS: atom_id res chain seq x y z
N GLU A 1 -15.17 -14.72 10.37
CA GLU A 1 -16.20 -15.69 10.78
C GLU A 1 -15.59 -16.70 11.74
N PRO A 2 -16.25 -17.04 12.88
CA PRO A 2 -15.76 -18.08 13.75
C PRO A 2 -15.68 -19.41 12.99
N PHE A 3 -14.58 -20.12 13.15
CA PHE A 3 -14.28 -21.39 12.46
C PHE A 3 -15.42 -22.42 12.57
N PHE A 4 -16.19 -22.39 13.67
CA PHE A 4 -17.28 -23.33 13.97
C PHE A 4 -18.69 -22.77 13.72
N ALA A 5 -18.84 -21.64 13.06
CA ALA A 5 -20.15 -20.97 12.95
C ALA A 5 -21.06 -21.48 11.83
N HIS A 6 -20.90 -22.67 11.27
CA HIS A 6 -21.72 -23.33 10.24
C HIS A 6 -22.10 -22.51 8.99
N ARG A 7 -21.67 -21.25 8.90
CA ARG A 7 -21.96 -20.32 7.78
C ARG A 7 -20.89 -20.33 6.70
N ASN A 8 -19.79 -21.03 6.94
CA ASN A 8 -18.69 -21.21 6.02
C ASN A 8 -18.46 -22.71 5.81
N SER A 9 -18.84 -23.23 4.66
CA SER A 9 -18.86 -24.67 4.35
C SER A 9 -17.52 -25.38 4.52
N ALA A 10 -16.40 -24.64 4.41
CA ALA A 10 -15.05 -25.19 4.52
C ALA A 10 -14.25 -24.64 5.71
N GLY A 11 -14.87 -23.84 6.60
CA GLY A 11 -14.28 -23.34 7.84
C GLY A 11 -13.33 -22.16 7.73
N TYR A 12 -13.07 -21.64 6.51
CA TYR A 12 -12.16 -20.49 6.29
C TYR A 12 -12.89 -19.35 5.61
N ASP A 13 -12.47 -18.14 5.93
CA ASP A 13 -13.07 -16.92 5.42
C ASP A 13 -12.62 -16.59 3.99
N TYR A 14 -11.41 -16.99 3.64
CA TYR A 14 -10.82 -16.73 2.33
C TYR A 14 -10.04 -17.93 1.80
N TYR A 15 -10.26 -18.24 0.55
CA TYR A 15 -9.53 -19.26 -0.20
C TYR A 15 -8.83 -18.61 -1.37
N SER A 16 -7.57 -18.95 -1.60
CA SER A 16 -6.87 -18.54 -2.80
C SER A 16 -6.11 -19.70 -3.41
N LEU A 17 -6.25 -19.83 -4.70
CA LEU A 17 -5.51 -20.83 -5.45
C LEU A 17 -5.16 -20.25 -6.83
N TYR A 18 -4.00 -20.58 -7.36
CA TYR A 18 -3.63 -20.25 -8.73
C TYR A 18 -2.73 -21.32 -9.34
N LEU A 19 -2.80 -21.41 -10.66
CA LEU A 19 -1.83 -22.11 -11.49
C LEU A 19 -1.12 -21.05 -12.36
N GLN A 20 0.21 -21.05 -12.35
CA GLN A 20 1.00 -20.14 -13.18
C GLN A 20 2.01 -20.92 -14.02
N LEU A 21 1.93 -20.78 -15.35
CA LEU A 21 2.92 -21.23 -16.32
C LEU A 21 3.77 -20.04 -16.74
N ARG A 22 5.08 -20.21 -16.82
CA ARG A 22 6.02 -19.18 -17.23
C ARG A 22 6.94 -19.66 -18.34
N ASN A 23 7.27 -18.75 -19.26
CA ASN A 23 8.26 -18.97 -20.32
C ASN A 23 7.96 -20.22 -21.18
N PHE A 24 6.70 -20.42 -21.57
CA PHE A 24 6.32 -21.50 -22.46
C PHE A 24 6.14 -20.98 -23.90
N ARG A 25 7.11 -21.24 -24.76
CA ARG A 25 7.17 -20.74 -26.15
C ARG A 25 7.09 -19.21 -26.19
N ARG A 26 6.04 -18.67 -26.83
CA ARG A 26 5.74 -17.22 -26.89
C ARG A 26 4.95 -16.70 -25.68
N MET A 27 4.52 -17.58 -24.80
CA MET A 27 3.77 -17.22 -23.62
C MET A 27 4.77 -16.93 -22.47
N GLU A 28 4.92 -15.67 -22.11
CA GLU A 28 5.78 -15.25 -21.01
C GLU A 28 5.15 -15.62 -19.63
N SER A 29 3.82 -15.49 -19.54
CA SER A 29 3.07 -15.87 -18.35
C SER A 29 1.64 -16.24 -18.72
N LEU A 30 1.12 -17.32 -18.15
CA LEU A 30 -0.30 -17.67 -18.09
C LEU A 30 -0.66 -17.90 -16.64
N VAL A 31 -1.70 -17.26 -16.15
CA VAL A 31 -2.22 -17.45 -14.79
C VAL A 31 -3.69 -17.81 -14.85
N LEU A 32 -4.06 -18.82 -14.07
CA LEU A 32 -5.44 -19.25 -13.83
C LEU A 32 -5.72 -19.21 -12.32
N GLY A 33 -6.91 -18.78 -11.90
CA GLY A 33 -7.28 -18.62 -10.49
C GLY A 33 -7.01 -17.22 -9.95
N ASN A 34 -6.42 -17.09 -8.76
CA ASN A 34 -6.14 -15.78 -8.16
C ASN A 34 -4.88 -15.12 -8.76
N TYR A 35 -4.99 -13.88 -9.17
CA TYR A 35 -3.85 -13.14 -9.74
C TYR A 35 -3.93 -11.63 -9.51
N ARG A 36 -2.80 -10.98 -9.75
CA ARG A 36 -2.64 -9.53 -9.74
C ARG A 36 -2.12 -9.03 -11.08
N VAL A 37 -2.56 -7.82 -11.43
CA VAL A 37 -2.16 -7.11 -12.65
C VAL A 37 -1.70 -5.71 -12.29
N SER A 38 -0.63 -5.26 -12.94
CA SER A 38 -0.23 -3.84 -12.95
C SER A 38 0.10 -3.44 -14.39
N MET A 39 -0.38 -2.29 -14.82
CA MET A 39 -0.16 -1.73 -16.15
C MET A 39 0.25 -0.27 -16.03
N GLY A 40 1.34 0.12 -16.73
CA GLY A 40 1.83 1.47 -16.78
C GLY A 40 2.27 2.01 -15.41
N MET A 41 1.90 3.22 -15.11
CA MET A 41 2.10 3.86 -13.81
C MET A 41 0.89 3.70 -12.87
N GLY A 42 -0.10 2.88 -13.27
CA GLY A 42 -1.25 2.50 -12.45
C GLY A 42 -2.44 3.44 -12.52
N LEU A 43 -2.57 4.24 -13.56
CA LEU A 43 -3.73 5.11 -13.74
C LEU A 43 -4.99 4.34 -14.14
N VAL A 44 -4.85 3.20 -14.82
CA VAL A 44 -5.95 2.32 -15.24
C VAL A 44 -6.10 1.13 -14.29
N MET A 45 -5.01 0.38 -14.07
CA MET A 45 -5.02 -0.85 -13.29
C MET A 45 -3.72 -1.05 -12.54
N ASN A 46 -3.81 -1.14 -11.22
CA ASN A 46 -2.73 -1.60 -10.37
C ASN A 46 -3.31 -2.13 -9.06
N ASN A 47 -3.27 -3.43 -8.85
CA ASN A 47 -3.66 -4.06 -7.59
C ASN A 47 -2.46 -4.67 -6.83
N SER A 48 -1.26 -4.18 -7.12
CA SER A 48 -0.07 -4.46 -6.33
C SER A 48 -0.01 -3.55 -5.09
N PHE A 49 0.87 -3.87 -4.16
CA PHE A 49 1.06 -3.06 -2.97
C PHE A 49 1.50 -1.62 -3.33
N ALA A 50 0.84 -0.61 -2.75
CA ALA A 50 1.20 0.79 -2.93
C ALA A 50 2.53 1.09 -2.21
N LEU A 51 3.48 1.62 -2.95
CA LEU A 51 4.78 2.01 -2.41
C LEU A 51 4.69 3.41 -1.78
N GLY A 52 5.33 3.57 -0.62
CA GLY A 52 5.44 4.90 0.01
C GLY A 52 6.29 5.88 -0.80
N LYS A 53 6.18 7.17 -0.50
CA LYS A 53 6.87 8.27 -1.23
C LYS A 53 8.38 8.09 -1.38
N MET A 54 9.07 7.51 -0.39
CA MET A 54 10.50 7.17 -0.47
C MET A 54 10.81 6.09 -1.52
N MET A 55 9.90 5.15 -1.74
CA MET A 55 10.10 4.10 -2.73
C MET A 55 10.07 4.62 -4.17
N MET A 56 9.45 5.76 -4.41
CA MET A 56 9.49 6.42 -5.72
C MET A 56 10.93 6.77 -6.13
N LEU A 57 11.76 7.26 -5.19
CA LEU A 57 13.18 7.53 -5.44
C LEU A 57 13.95 6.26 -5.81
N GLN A 58 13.66 5.15 -5.12
CA GLN A 58 14.35 3.88 -5.36
C GLN A 58 13.95 3.22 -6.68
N ASN A 59 12.68 3.35 -7.07
CA ASN A 59 12.13 2.75 -8.30
C ASN A 59 12.24 3.69 -9.51
N LEU A 60 12.78 4.90 -9.36
CA LEU A 60 12.91 5.92 -10.40
C LEU A 60 11.58 6.25 -11.10
N GLY A 61 10.44 6.05 -10.43
CA GLY A 61 9.11 6.32 -10.98
C GLY A 61 8.79 5.60 -12.29
N ARG A 62 9.30 4.39 -12.51
CA ARG A 62 9.13 3.64 -13.76
C ARG A 62 7.77 2.97 -13.86
N SER A 63 7.28 2.86 -15.08
CA SER A 63 6.10 2.04 -15.41
C SER A 63 6.32 0.57 -15.07
N THR A 64 5.27 -0.08 -14.60
CA THR A 64 5.30 -1.49 -14.18
C THR A 64 4.28 -2.30 -14.96
N TYR A 65 4.73 -3.42 -15.52
CA TYR A 65 3.88 -4.39 -16.22
C TYR A 65 4.05 -5.76 -15.58
N THR A 66 3.03 -6.21 -14.85
CA THR A 66 3.06 -7.51 -14.18
C THR A 66 1.74 -8.24 -14.33
N LEU A 67 1.82 -9.53 -14.58
CA LEU A 67 0.73 -10.48 -14.46
C LEU A 67 1.26 -11.68 -13.68
N ARG A 68 0.76 -11.90 -12.45
CA ARG A 68 1.28 -12.94 -11.57
C ARG A 68 0.21 -13.55 -10.67
N GLY A 69 0.33 -14.85 -10.41
CA GLY A 69 -0.47 -15.53 -9.41
C GLY A 69 -0.30 -14.90 -8.03
N HIS A 70 -1.34 -14.94 -7.24
CA HIS A 70 -1.39 -14.33 -5.91
C HIS A 70 -2.09 -15.26 -4.91
N SER A 71 -1.40 -15.64 -3.84
CA SER A 71 -1.85 -16.67 -2.88
C SER A 71 -2.25 -16.13 -1.51
N SER A 72 -2.14 -14.83 -1.26
CA SER A 72 -2.57 -14.24 0.01
C SER A 72 -3.89 -13.50 -0.14
N ARG A 73 -4.63 -13.36 0.97
CA ARG A 73 -5.82 -12.52 1.03
C ARG A 73 -5.50 -11.13 0.55
N SER A 74 -6.25 -10.66 -0.43
CA SER A 74 -6.17 -9.30 -0.95
C SER A 74 -7.47 -8.95 -1.63
N GLU A 75 -8.12 -7.92 -1.15
CA GLU A 75 -9.39 -7.42 -1.68
C GLU A 75 -9.29 -6.98 -3.14
N GLY A 76 -8.09 -6.57 -3.59
CA GLY A 76 -7.86 -6.20 -4.98
C GLY A 76 -7.41 -7.35 -5.89
N SER A 77 -7.33 -8.61 -5.41
CA SER A 77 -6.95 -9.73 -6.27
C SER A 77 -8.07 -10.06 -7.25
N LEU A 78 -7.68 -10.49 -8.46
CA LEU A 78 -8.59 -10.94 -9.50
C LEU A 78 -8.72 -12.46 -9.43
N TRP A 79 -9.90 -12.99 -9.80
CA TRP A 79 -10.15 -14.42 -9.97
C TRP A 79 -10.58 -14.69 -11.41
N GLY A 80 -9.81 -15.50 -12.14
CA GLY A 80 -10.09 -15.79 -13.54
C GLY A 80 -8.85 -16.25 -14.29
N ALA A 81 -8.59 -15.66 -15.45
CA ALA A 81 -7.45 -16.00 -16.30
C ALA A 81 -6.76 -14.76 -16.86
N GLY A 82 -5.45 -14.85 -17.05
CA GLY A 82 -4.67 -13.82 -17.72
C GLY A 82 -3.43 -14.38 -18.37
N THR A 83 -2.99 -13.76 -19.47
CA THR A 83 -1.79 -14.16 -20.21
C THR A 83 -0.99 -12.96 -20.68
N THR A 84 0.34 -13.12 -20.73
CA THR A 84 1.25 -12.22 -21.42
C THR A 84 1.95 -12.99 -22.54
N LEU A 85 1.80 -12.51 -23.77
CA LEU A 85 2.34 -13.09 -24.99
C LEU A 85 3.46 -12.21 -25.54
N ASP A 86 4.57 -12.81 -25.88
CA ASP A 86 5.63 -12.19 -26.69
C ASP A 86 5.26 -12.35 -28.17
N MET A 87 4.86 -11.25 -28.80
CA MET A 87 4.49 -11.21 -30.22
C MET A 87 5.71 -11.09 -31.15
N GLY A 88 6.93 -11.02 -30.56
CA GLY A 88 8.15 -10.73 -31.29
C GLY A 88 8.35 -9.25 -31.63
N ARG A 89 9.52 -8.86 -32.15
CA ARG A 89 9.87 -7.48 -32.53
C ARG A 89 9.60 -6.46 -31.40
N ASN A 90 9.92 -6.82 -30.16
CA ASN A 90 9.72 -5.98 -28.94
C ASN A 90 8.25 -5.67 -28.62
N LEU A 91 7.31 -6.43 -29.16
CA LEU A 91 5.89 -6.25 -28.92
C LEU A 91 5.38 -7.33 -27.95
N LYS A 92 4.70 -6.91 -26.89
CA LYS A 92 4.06 -7.78 -25.90
C LYS A 92 2.58 -7.45 -25.78
N LEU A 93 1.76 -8.48 -25.71
CA LEU A 93 0.32 -8.39 -25.46
C LEU A 93 0.02 -9.03 -24.11
N THR A 94 -0.57 -8.28 -23.19
CA THR A 94 -1.18 -8.82 -21.95
C THR A 94 -2.69 -8.72 -22.08
N ALA A 95 -3.40 -9.80 -21.79
CA ALA A 95 -4.85 -9.82 -21.72
C ALA A 95 -5.30 -10.61 -20.48
N PHE A 96 -6.39 -10.17 -19.85
CA PHE A 96 -6.95 -10.83 -18.68
C PHE A 96 -8.46 -10.63 -18.56
N ALA A 97 -9.11 -11.58 -17.90
CA ALA A 97 -10.51 -11.50 -17.53
C ALA A 97 -10.71 -12.08 -16.11
N SER A 98 -11.60 -11.48 -15.35
CA SER A 98 -11.90 -11.84 -13.95
C SER A 98 -13.38 -11.71 -13.69
N TYR A 99 -13.93 -12.65 -12.92
CA TYR A 99 -15.28 -12.60 -12.38
C TYR A 99 -15.22 -12.90 -10.89
N ASN A 100 -15.41 -11.86 -10.05
CA ASN A 100 -15.19 -11.93 -8.61
C ASN A 100 -16.46 -11.57 -7.83
N PRO A 101 -16.88 -12.40 -6.85
CA PRO A 101 -17.73 -11.94 -5.79
C PRO A 101 -16.95 -11.05 -4.82
N VAL A 102 -17.54 -9.92 -4.43
CA VAL A 102 -16.96 -8.97 -3.48
C VAL A 102 -17.99 -8.54 -2.45
N ASP A 103 -17.51 -8.00 -1.33
CA ASP A 103 -18.35 -7.52 -0.27
C ASP A 103 -18.83 -6.10 -0.56
N ALA A 104 -20.11 -5.83 -0.31
CA ALA A 104 -20.67 -4.49 -0.53
C ALA A 104 -21.68 -4.12 0.55
N THR A 105 -21.77 -2.83 0.84
CA THR A 105 -22.90 -2.25 1.55
C THR A 105 -23.95 -1.84 0.52
N LEU A 106 -25.15 -2.40 0.65
CA LEU A 106 -26.27 -2.08 -0.23
C LEU A 106 -27.14 -0.97 0.36
N ASN A 107 -27.74 -0.16 -0.49
CA ASN A 107 -28.81 0.74 -0.18
C ASN A 107 -30.16 -0.02 -0.01
N LYS A 108 -31.19 0.64 0.47
CA LYS A 108 -32.53 0.03 0.63
C LYS A 108 -33.17 -0.40 -0.69
N ASP A 109 -32.78 0.20 -1.80
CA ASP A 109 -33.23 -0.10 -3.15
C ASP A 109 -32.42 -1.21 -3.87
N GLY A 110 -31.47 -1.82 -3.17
CA GLY A 110 -30.60 -2.85 -3.72
C GLY A 110 -29.39 -2.35 -4.50
N THR A 111 -29.26 -1.03 -4.69
CA THR A 111 -28.05 -0.45 -5.31
C THR A 111 -26.85 -0.49 -4.34
N VAL A 112 -25.63 -0.43 -4.87
CA VAL A 112 -24.39 -0.50 -4.09
C VAL A 112 -24.04 0.87 -3.52
N ALA A 113 -24.04 1.00 -2.20
CA ALA A 113 -23.56 2.22 -1.53
C ALA A 113 -22.04 2.29 -1.49
N THR A 114 -21.37 1.16 -1.21
CA THR A 114 -19.90 1.11 -1.06
C THR A 114 -19.41 -0.31 -1.30
N ILE A 115 -18.35 -0.47 -2.11
CA ILE A 115 -17.60 -1.71 -2.23
C ILE A 115 -16.64 -1.78 -1.04
N LEU A 116 -16.67 -2.88 -0.29
CA LEU A 116 -15.85 -3.06 0.91
C LEU A 116 -14.51 -3.71 0.54
N THR A 117 -13.45 -3.27 1.20
CA THR A 117 -12.09 -3.75 0.98
C THR A 117 -11.45 -4.36 2.24
N THR A 118 -12.19 -4.41 3.35
CA THR A 118 -11.69 -4.96 4.61
C THR A 118 -11.82 -6.49 4.71
N GLY A 119 -12.83 -7.07 4.05
CA GLY A 119 -13.13 -8.51 4.05
C GLY A 119 -13.34 -9.08 5.47
N TYR A 120 -13.86 -8.31 6.41
CA TYR A 120 -14.18 -8.79 7.73
C TYR A 120 -15.60 -9.38 7.77
N HIS A 121 -15.73 -10.61 8.35
CA HIS A 121 -17.00 -11.33 8.50
C HIS A 121 -17.15 -11.83 9.93
N ARG A 122 -17.07 -10.92 10.90
CA ARG A 122 -17.03 -11.22 12.34
C ARG A 122 -18.38 -11.07 13.02
N THR A 123 -19.27 -10.24 12.46
CA THR A 123 -20.58 -9.94 12.96
C THR A 123 -21.67 -10.31 11.95
N GLU A 124 -22.92 -10.42 12.38
CA GLU A 124 -24.05 -10.69 11.47
C GLU A 124 -24.18 -9.61 10.38
N THR A 125 -23.94 -8.34 10.74
CA THR A 125 -23.96 -7.23 9.79
C THR A 125 -22.83 -7.32 8.76
N GLU A 126 -21.64 -7.76 9.16
CA GLU A 126 -20.51 -8.00 8.24
C GLU A 126 -20.80 -9.21 7.36
N MET A 127 -21.35 -10.30 7.93
CA MET A 127 -21.76 -11.52 7.19
C MET A 127 -22.84 -11.25 6.14
N ALA A 128 -23.80 -10.37 6.42
CA ALA A 128 -24.85 -9.98 5.45
C ALA A 128 -24.28 -9.24 4.22
N LYS A 129 -23.05 -8.73 4.30
CA LYS A 129 -22.37 -8.02 3.21
C LYS A 129 -21.43 -8.91 2.41
N LYS A 130 -21.21 -10.16 2.84
CA LYS A 130 -20.27 -11.09 2.23
C LYS A 130 -20.75 -11.50 0.84
N HIS A 131 -19.90 -11.29 -0.16
CA HIS A 131 -20.05 -11.75 -1.55
C HIS A 131 -21.42 -11.39 -2.18
N ASN A 132 -21.97 -10.23 -1.84
CA ASN A 132 -23.29 -9.79 -2.30
C ASN A 132 -23.26 -8.89 -3.55
N LEU A 133 -22.10 -8.74 -4.18
CA LEU A 133 -21.87 -8.02 -5.43
C LEU A 133 -20.90 -8.81 -6.30
N HIS A 134 -21.15 -8.88 -7.61
CA HIS A 134 -20.23 -9.49 -8.56
C HIS A 134 -19.61 -8.45 -9.49
N LEU A 135 -18.29 -8.55 -9.68
CA LEU A 135 -17.52 -7.71 -10.58
C LEU A 135 -16.99 -8.54 -11.76
N LEU A 136 -17.39 -8.20 -12.96
CA LEU A 136 -16.76 -8.66 -14.19
C LEU A 136 -15.70 -7.63 -14.60
N LYS A 137 -14.47 -8.05 -14.79
CA LYS A 137 -13.38 -7.19 -15.29
C LYS A 137 -12.71 -7.84 -16.48
N ALA A 138 -12.48 -7.07 -17.54
CA ALA A 138 -11.72 -7.49 -18.71
C ALA A 138 -10.78 -6.36 -19.12
N GLY A 139 -9.52 -6.69 -19.35
CA GLY A 139 -8.54 -5.67 -19.69
C GLY A 139 -7.29 -6.21 -20.35
N GLY A 140 -6.42 -5.31 -20.73
CA GLY A 140 -5.16 -5.67 -21.34
C GLY A 140 -4.26 -4.50 -21.66
N SER A 141 -3.07 -4.84 -22.15
CA SER A 141 -2.01 -3.91 -22.53
C SER A 141 -1.31 -4.39 -23.80
N LEU A 142 -1.18 -3.52 -24.78
CA LEU A 142 -0.31 -3.73 -25.93
C LEU A 142 0.91 -2.83 -25.77
N ARG A 143 2.08 -3.43 -25.54
CA ARG A 143 3.33 -2.73 -25.24
C ARG A 143 4.39 -2.99 -26.30
N TYR A 144 4.92 -1.91 -26.86
CA TYR A 144 6.08 -1.91 -27.75
C TYR A 144 7.29 -1.30 -27.04
N ALA A 145 8.41 -2.02 -26.93
CA ALA A 145 9.55 -1.60 -26.11
C ALA A 145 10.90 -1.87 -26.81
N PRO A 146 11.26 -1.12 -27.88
CA PRO A 146 12.55 -1.24 -28.55
C PRO A 146 13.63 -0.43 -27.84
N GLY A 147 14.80 -1.04 -27.61
CA GLY A 147 15.94 -0.36 -26.99
C GLY A 147 15.59 0.20 -25.59
N GLY A 148 15.79 1.49 -25.39
CA GLY A 148 15.43 2.17 -24.14
C GLY A 148 14.00 2.75 -24.11
N PHE A 149 13.27 2.73 -25.21
CA PHE A 149 11.92 3.29 -25.32
C PHE A 149 10.84 2.27 -24.94
N HIS A 150 9.71 2.76 -24.47
CA HIS A 150 8.48 2.00 -24.46
C HIS A 150 7.28 2.89 -24.77
N LEU A 151 6.30 2.29 -25.41
CA LEU A 151 4.98 2.85 -25.65
C LEU A 151 3.97 1.74 -25.41
N ALA A 152 2.90 2.02 -24.66
CA ALA A 152 1.85 1.03 -24.45
C ALA A 152 0.47 1.68 -24.42
N VAL A 153 -0.51 0.95 -24.93
CA VAL A 153 -1.93 1.26 -24.79
C VAL A 153 -2.51 0.27 -23.79
N ASN A 154 -3.13 0.78 -22.71
CA ASN A 154 -3.76 -0.02 -21.67
C ASN A 154 -5.27 0.23 -21.67
N GLY A 155 -6.05 -0.81 -21.39
CA GLY A 155 -7.49 -0.71 -21.26
C GLY A 155 -8.04 -1.62 -20.18
N LEU A 156 -9.08 -1.13 -19.50
CA LEU A 156 -9.85 -1.88 -18.50
C LEU A 156 -11.32 -1.56 -18.65
N TYR A 157 -12.14 -2.59 -18.70
CA TYR A 157 -13.58 -2.54 -18.55
C TYR A 157 -13.98 -3.25 -17.26
N THR A 158 -14.88 -2.63 -16.49
CA THR A 158 -15.45 -3.20 -15.23
C THR A 158 -16.97 -3.07 -15.30
N HIS A 159 -17.66 -4.18 -15.06
CA HIS A 159 -19.12 -4.24 -14.94
C HIS A 159 -19.52 -4.77 -13.57
N LEU A 160 -20.50 -4.10 -12.95
CA LEU A 160 -21.13 -4.48 -11.69
C LEU A 160 -22.53 -5.01 -11.98
N ASP A 161 -22.91 -6.14 -11.39
CA ASP A 161 -24.26 -6.71 -11.49
C ASP A 161 -25.34 -5.82 -10.79
N SER A 162 -24.92 -5.00 -9.82
CA SER A 162 -25.75 -3.96 -9.20
C SER A 162 -25.08 -2.60 -9.29
N PRO A 163 -25.79 -1.54 -9.68
CA PRO A 163 -25.20 -0.24 -9.95
C PRO A 163 -24.64 0.40 -8.67
N LEU A 164 -23.45 0.98 -8.78
CA LEU A 164 -22.83 1.77 -7.71
C LEU A 164 -23.57 3.11 -7.58
N HIS A 165 -24.14 3.36 -6.41
CA HIS A 165 -24.89 4.56 -6.08
C HIS A 165 -24.51 5.06 -4.67
N PRO A 166 -23.31 5.64 -4.50
CA PRO A 166 -22.83 6.13 -3.22
C PRO A 166 -23.67 7.31 -2.73
N ASN A 167 -23.79 7.46 -1.41
CA ASN A 167 -24.39 8.65 -0.82
C ASN A 167 -23.52 9.89 -1.13
N THR A 168 -24.08 10.87 -1.80
CA THR A 168 -23.42 12.10 -2.24
C THR A 168 -23.87 13.36 -1.52
N ASN A 169 -24.57 13.25 -0.40
CA ASN A 169 -24.96 14.39 0.43
C ASN A 169 -23.76 15.16 0.94
N ALA A 170 -22.65 14.47 1.19
CA ALA A 170 -21.39 15.13 1.52
C ALA A 170 -20.69 15.64 0.26
N LEU A 171 -20.28 16.91 0.25
CA LEU A 171 -19.66 17.61 -0.88
C LEU A 171 -18.50 16.82 -1.48
N TYR A 172 -17.63 16.23 -0.65
CA TYR A 172 -16.46 15.46 -1.11
C TYR A 172 -16.82 14.15 -1.82
N ARG A 173 -18.07 13.69 -1.76
CA ARG A 173 -18.56 12.47 -2.43
C ARG A 173 -19.31 12.75 -3.74
N GLN A 174 -19.52 14.00 -4.11
CA GLN A 174 -20.33 14.34 -5.29
C GLN A 174 -19.80 13.76 -6.60
N HIS A 175 -18.49 13.60 -6.70
CA HIS A 175 -17.81 13.04 -7.88
C HIS A 175 -17.32 11.58 -7.70
N TYR A 176 -17.88 10.87 -6.73
CA TYR A 176 -17.59 9.44 -6.60
C TYR A 176 -18.17 8.66 -7.78
N PRO A 177 -17.52 7.55 -8.19
CA PRO A 177 -17.97 6.70 -9.29
C PRO A 177 -19.42 6.26 -9.10
N ARG A 178 -20.22 6.24 -10.19
CA ARG A 178 -21.61 5.82 -10.23
C ARG A 178 -21.93 5.01 -11.47
N GLY A 179 -22.88 4.06 -11.36
CA GLY A 179 -23.33 3.21 -12.45
C GLY A 179 -22.78 1.80 -12.38
N SER A 180 -23.07 1.02 -13.40
CA SER A 180 -22.64 -0.39 -13.49
C SER A 180 -21.40 -0.57 -14.36
N ASP A 181 -21.16 0.33 -15.31
CA ASP A 181 -20.15 0.16 -16.35
C ASP A 181 -19.08 1.23 -16.27
N PHE A 182 -17.84 0.81 -16.10
CA PHE A 182 -16.66 1.66 -16.04
C PHE A 182 -15.67 1.23 -17.12
N MET A 183 -15.08 2.21 -17.77
CA MET A 183 -14.03 1.99 -18.79
C MET A 183 -12.94 3.03 -18.60
N ASN A 184 -11.70 2.56 -18.59
CA ASN A 184 -10.52 3.40 -18.54
C ASN A 184 -9.57 2.98 -19.65
N LEU A 185 -9.00 3.96 -20.35
CA LEU A 185 -7.98 3.78 -21.36
C LEU A 185 -6.78 4.64 -21.03
N SER A 186 -5.57 4.17 -21.30
CA SER A 186 -4.36 4.99 -21.15
C SER A 186 -3.34 4.76 -22.25
N LEU A 187 -2.51 5.78 -22.44
CA LEU A 187 -1.26 5.74 -23.17
C LEU A 187 -0.12 5.88 -22.14
N ASP A 188 0.73 4.87 -22.07
CA ASP A 188 1.93 4.84 -21.25
C ASP A 188 3.15 4.94 -22.17
N TYR A 189 4.13 5.75 -21.78
CA TYR A 189 5.31 6.03 -22.59
C TYR A 189 6.53 6.27 -21.71
N GLY A 190 7.69 5.98 -22.25
CA GLY A 190 8.94 6.26 -21.53
C GLY A 190 10.20 5.98 -22.32
N TYR A 191 11.29 6.42 -21.71
CA TYR A 191 12.64 6.23 -22.22
C TYR A 191 13.58 5.99 -21.03
N ALA A 192 14.45 5.01 -21.14
CA ALA A 192 15.45 4.73 -20.13
C ALA A 192 16.84 4.59 -20.76
N SER A 193 17.77 5.35 -20.23
CA SER A 193 19.22 5.27 -20.50
C SER A 193 19.99 5.18 -19.17
N PRO A 194 21.31 5.00 -19.17
CA PRO A 194 22.11 5.01 -17.96
C PRO A 194 21.99 6.31 -17.14
N TRP A 195 21.70 7.44 -17.78
CA TRP A 195 21.69 8.77 -17.17
C TRP A 195 20.31 9.37 -16.95
N VAL A 196 19.32 8.95 -17.75
CA VAL A 196 17.98 9.52 -17.76
C VAL A 196 16.95 8.39 -17.83
N ALA A 197 15.92 8.47 -16.96
CA ALA A 197 14.72 7.68 -17.08
C ALA A 197 13.51 8.63 -17.14
N LEU A 198 12.74 8.52 -18.21
CA LEU A 198 11.46 9.22 -18.41
C LEU A 198 10.35 8.17 -18.35
N SER A 199 9.27 8.44 -17.65
CA SER A 199 8.07 7.61 -17.67
C SER A 199 6.85 8.51 -17.52
N GLY A 200 5.79 8.20 -18.27
CA GLY A 200 4.54 8.93 -18.17
C GLY A 200 3.37 8.06 -18.58
N GLU A 201 2.24 8.29 -17.95
CA GLU A 201 0.96 7.69 -18.32
C GLU A 201 -0.11 8.77 -18.33
N THR A 202 -0.94 8.76 -19.39
CA THR A 202 -2.11 9.64 -19.51
C THR A 202 -3.31 8.76 -19.76
N ALA A 203 -4.33 8.88 -18.89
CA ALA A 203 -5.52 8.07 -18.91
C ALA A 203 -6.78 8.91 -19.02
N VAL A 204 -7.82 8.32 -19.60
CA VAL A 204 -9.17 8.86 -19.68
C VAL A 204 -10.17 7.84 -19.16
N ASP A 205 -11.23 8.31 -18.48
CA ASP A 205 -12.39 7.50 -18.15
C ASP A 205 -13.44 7.51 -19.28
N ARG A 206 -14.53 6.77 -19.09
CA ARG A 206 -15.63 6.65 -20.05
C ARG A 206 -16.26 8.01 -20.43
N GLN A 207 -16.20 9.00 -19.56
CA GLN A 207 -16.73 10.35 -19.76
C GLN A 207 -15.68 11.32 -20.37
N GLY A 208 -14.44 10.88 -20.57
CA GLY A 208 -13.36 11.71 -21.10
C GLY A 208 -12.62 12.54 -20.04
N HIS A 209 -12.82 12.28 -18.75
CA HIS A 209 -12.05 12.97 -17.71
C HIS A 209 -10.62 12.44 -17.67
N LEU A 210 -9.66 13.35 -17.46
CA LEU A 210 -8.23 13.08 -17.58
C LEU A 210 -7.54 12.80 -16.26
N ALA A 211 -6.62 11.85 -16.28
CA ALA A 211 -5.57 11.68 -15.27
C ALA A 211 -4.21 11.54 -15.97
N THR A 212 -3.17 12.21 -15.47
CA THR A 212 -1.81 12.08 -16.03
C THR A 212 -0.77 12.11 -14.92
N ILE A 213 0.30 11.34 -15.10
CA ILE A 213 1.48 11.31 -14.23
C ILE A 213 2.74 11.19 -15.09
N ASN A 214 3.74 12.00 -14.78
CA ASN A 214 4.98 12.07 -15.53
C ASN A 214 6.17 12.12 -14.57
N THR A 215 7.23 11.39 -14.87
CA THR A 215 8.45 11.35 -14.08
C THR A 215 9.67 11.57 -14.95
N VAL A 216 10.62 12.30 -14.41
CA VAL A 216 11.96 12.47 -14.95
C VAL A 216 12.94 12.13 -13.84
N SER A 217 13.76 11.13 -14.05
CA SER A 217 14.83 10.74 -13.14
C SER A 217 16.18 10.93 -13.84
N LEU A 218 17.07 11.71 -13.21
CA LEU A 218 18.38 12.07 -13.72
C LEU A 218 19.46 11.48 -12.80
N ARG A 219 20.38 10.72 -13.36
CA ARG A 219 21.63 10.35 -12.71
C ARG A 219 22.67 11.42 -13.05
N ALA A 220 22.73 12.50 -12.25
CA ALA A 220 23.61 13.62 -12.49
C ALA A 220 25.10 13.25 -12.34
N SER A 221 25.40 12.25 -11.50
CA SER A 221 26.70 11.62 -11.35
C SER A 221 26.54 10.21 -10.73
N ASP A 222 27.65 9.50 -10.52
CA ASP A 222 27.63 8.20 -9.85
C ASP A 222 27.15 8.28 -8.38
N VAL A 223 27.24 9.46 -7.79
CA VAL A 223 26.86 9.70 -6.39
C VAL A 223 25.59 10.53 -6.23
N LEU A 224 25.04 11.11 -7.30
CA LEU A 224 23.91 12.04 -7.22
C LEU A 224 22.81 11.67 -8.23
N SER A 225 21.60 11.43 -7.73
CA SER A 225 20.41 11.24 -8.53
C SER A 225 19.30 12.20 -8.11
N LEU A 226 18.62 12.75 -9.09
CA LEU A 226 17.50 13.67 -8.94
C LEU A 226 16.25 13.08 -9.57
N MET A 227 15.09 13.40 -9.05
CA MET A 227 13.81 12.98 -9.59
C MET A 227 12.79 14.11 -9.50
N VAL A 228 12.05 14.30 -10.58
CA VAL A 228 10.87 15.16 -10.62
C VAL A 228 9.69 14.31 -11.05
N LEU A 229 8.57 14.40 -10.34
CA LEU A 229 7.31 13.80 -10.72
C LEU A 229 6.23 14.88 -10.72
N GLN A 230 5.50 14.98 -11.81
CA GLN A 230 4.32 15.82 -11.97
C GLN A 230 3.10 14.90 -12.08
N ARG A 231 1.98 15.29 -11.43
CA ARG A 231 0.71 14.59 -11.55
C ARG A 231 -0.46 15.56 -11.63
N PHE A 232 -1.46 15.16 -12.38
CA PHE A 232 -2.75 15.84 -12.46
C PHE A 232 -3.85 14.77 -12.58
N TYR A 233 -4.75 14.74 -11.62
CA TYR A 233 -5.93 13.86 -11.62
C TYR A 233 -7.17 14.72 -11.48
N SER A 234 -8.00 14.77 -12.52
CA SER A 234 -9.27 15.49 -12.49
C SER A 234 -10.10 15.03 -11.30
N TYR A 235 -10.80 15.94 -10.63
CA TYR A 235 -11.72 15.60 -9.55
C TYR A 235 -12.94 14.79 -10.04
N ARG A 236 -13.14 14.71 -11.36
CA ARG A 236 -14.18 13.88 -12.00
C ARG A 236 -13.64 12.55 -12.54
N TYR A 237 -12.32 12.36 -12.64
CA TYR A 237 -11.74 11.10 -13.12
C TYR A 237 -12.23 9.93 -12.26
N SER A 238 -12.78 8.91 -12.91
CA SER A 238 -13.41 7.77 -12.28
C SER A 238 -12.71 6.48 -12.69
N SER A 239 -12.07 5.82 -11.72
CA SER A 239 -11.53 4.47 -11.88
C SER A 239 -11.68 3.70 -10.57
N LEU A 240 -12.12 2.44 -10.65
CA LEU A 240 -12.26 1.56 -9.49
C LEU A 240 -10.95 0.85 -9.14
N ASP A 241 -10.02 0.73 -10.10
CA ASP A 241 -8.83 -0.11 -9.99
C ASP A 241 -7.52 0.68 -10.16
N ALA A 242 -7.60 2.00 -10.34
CA ALA A 242 -6.43 2.84 -10.40
C ALA A 242 -5.76 2.97 -9.04
N GLN A 243 -4.45 2.66 -8.99
CA GLN A 243 -3.60 2.87 -7.83
C GLN A 243 -2.24 3.38 -8.31
N SER A 244 -2.05 4.68 -8.23
CA SER A 244 -0.85 5.37 -8.63
C SER A 244 -0.33 6.26 -7.51
N TYR A 245 0.80 6.93 -7.73
CA TYR A 245 1.34 7.86 -6.76
C TYR A 245 0.38 9.01 -6.48
N SER A 246 -0.04 9.15 -5.23
CA SER A 246 -0.90 10.25 -4.79
C SER A 246 -0.69 10.57 -3.30
N ASP A 247 -0.92 11.80 -2.91
CA ASP A 247 -0.96 12.23 -1.50
C ASP A 247 -2.33 11.97 -0.87
N GLY A 248 -3.40 12.10 -1.67
CA GLY A 248 -4.79 11.86 -1.26
C GLY A 248 -5.18 10.38 -1.19
N GLY A 249 -4.34 9.46 -1.65
CA GLY A 249 -4.57 8.01 -1.64
C GLY A 249 -5.50 7.50 -2.75
N LYS A 250 -5.92 8.37 -3.68
CA LYS A 250 -6.75 8.02 -4.85
C LYS A 250 -6.25 8.73 -6.10
N VAL A 251 -6.44 8.11 -7.25
CA VAL A 251 -6.19 8.75 -8.56
C VAL A 251 -7.41 9.60 -8.93
N GLN A 252 -7.66 10.63 -8.15
CA GLN A 252 -8.78 11.56 -8.31
C GLN A 252 -8.52 12.82 -7.50
N ASN A 253 -8.90 14.01 -8.04
CA ASN A 253 -8.89 15.28 -7.33
C ASN A 253 -7.52 15.66 -6.77
N GLU A 254 -6.45 15.54 -7.57
CA GLU A 254 -5.10 15.87 -7.09
C GLU A 254 -4.23 16.41 -8.22
N SER A 255 -3.58 17.55 -7.98
CA SER A 255 -2.50 18.08 -8.82
C SER A 255 -1.28 18.25 -7.94
N GLY A 256 -0.08 17.89 -8.43
CA GLY A 256 1.08 18.01 -7.56
C GLY A 256 2.41 17.81 -8.27
N VAL A 257 3.45 18.23 -7.55
CA VAL A 257 4.84 18.07 -7.94
C VAL A 257 5.62 17.46 -6.79
N TYR A 258 6.37 16.42 -7.09
CA TYR A 258 7.30 15.77 -6.19
C TYR A 258 8.72 15.97 -6.71
N LEU A 259 9.59 16.42 -5.82
CA LEU A 259 11.03 16.57 -6.05
C LEU A 259 11.75 15.59 -5.15
N GLY A 260 12.67 14.83 -5.69
CA GLY A 260 13.44 13.85 -4.95
C GLY A 260 14.93 13.94 -5.23
N LEU A 261 15.72 13.65 -4.20
CA LEU A 261 17.17 13.65 -4.21
C LEU A 261 17.69 12.38 -3.55
N THR A 262 18.68 11.74 -4.15
CA THR A 262 19.54 10.76 -3.48
C THR A 262 21.00 11.14 -3.72
N TRP A 263 21.75 11.33 -2.65
CA TRP A 263 23.15 11.72 -2.68
C TRP A 263 23.98 10.80 -1.80
N GLN A 264 25.05 10.23 -2.35
CA GLN A 264 25.97 9.33 -1.67
C GLN A 264 27.39 9.91 -1.70
N PRO A 265 27.68 10.94 -0.84
CA PRO A 265 28.97 11.65 -0.85
C PRO A 265 30.16 10.75 -0.49
N SER A 266 29.91 9.61 0.14
CA SER A 266 30.95 8.61 0.44
C SER A 266 30.35 7.20 0.37
N GLN A 267 31.20 6.18 0.41
CA GLN A 267 30.77 4.78 0.45
C GLN A 267 29.94 4.44 1.71
N THR A 268 30.13 5.23 2.78
CA THR A 268 29.48 4.99 4.08
C THR A 268 28.26 5.85 4.33
N LEU A 269 28.08 6.97 3.63
CA LEU A 269 26.99 7.91 3.89
C LEU A 269 26.07 8.03 2.68
N ARG A 270 24.77 7.83 2.91
CA ARG A 270 23.69 8.09 1.94
C ARG A 270 22.69 9.08 2.52
N LEU A 271 22.40 10.11 1.76
CA LEU A 271 21.36 11.08 2.04
C LEU A 271 20.22 10.90 1.03
N SER A 272 18.99 10.94 1.49
CA SER A 272 17.80 10.92 0.64
C SER A 272 16.81 11.95 1.14
N ALA A 273 16.25 12.73 0.24
CA ALA A 273 15.28 13.76 0.58
C ALA A 273 14.18 13.81 -0.47
N TYR A 274 13.00 14.23 -0.05
CA TYR A 274 11.94 14.62 -0.97
C TYR A 274 11.13 15.79 -0.44
N SER A 275 10.53 16.51 -1.38
CA SER A 275 9.50 17.52 -1.15
C SER A 275 8.35 17.24 -2.11
N ASP A 276 7.13 17.07 -1.58
CA ASP A 276 5.94 16.73 -2.33
C ASP A 276 4.81 17.71 -2.02
N TYR A 277 4.47 18.54 -2.99
CA TYR A 277 3.34 19.47 -2.93
C TYR A 277 2.14 18.86 -3.65
N ALA A 278 0.98 18.85 -3.01
CA ALA A 278 -0.28 18.39 -3.58
C ALA A 278 -1.39 19.41 -3.36
N TYR A 279 -2.12 19.74 -4.42
CA TYR A 279 -3.28 20.61 -4.43
C TYR A 279 -4.52 19.80 -4.80
N PHE A 280 -5.62 20.04 -4.09
CA PHE A 280 -6.90 19.39 -4.25
C PHE A 280 -7.95 20.45 -4.61
N ALA A 281 -8.39 20.44 -5.85
CA ALA A 281 -9.28 21.45 -6.38
C ALA A 281 -10.71 21.33 -5.85
N TRP A 282 -11.11 20.13 -5.43
CA TRP A 282 -12.43 19.82 -4.87
C TRP A 282 -12.33 19.44 -3.39
N ALA A 283 -13.46 19.52 -2.68
CA ALA A 283 -13.56 19.11 -1.28
C ALA A 283 -13.07 17.68 -1.05
N ARG A 284 -12.50 17.44 0.13
CA ARG A 284 -12.07 16.14 0.65
C ARG A 284 -12.72 15.85 2.00
N TYR A 285 -12.58 14.62 2.47
CA TYR A 285 -12.97 14.29 3.84
C TYR A 285 -12.23 15.21 4.83
N GLN A 286 -12.98 15.91 5.70
CA GLN A 286 -12.50 16.92 6.63
C GLN A 286 -11.89 18.20 5.99
N ALA A 287 -12.12 18.45 4.70
CA ALA A 287 -11.76 19.70 4.06
C ALA A 287 -12.85 20.07 3.04
N SER A 288 -13.78 20.91 3.42
CA SER A 288 -14.97 21.28 2.64
C SER A 288 -14.71 22.22 1.47
N GLN A 289 -13.48 22.67 1.31
CA GLN A 289 -13.01 23.59 0.27
C GLN A 289 -11.79 22.99 -0.44
N SER A 290 -11.32 23.68 -1.49
CA SER A 290 -10.02 23.40 -2.09
C SER A 290 -8.91 23.50 -1.04
N SER A 291 -7.98 22.57 -1.06
CA SER A 291 -6.96 22.45 -0.02
C SER A 291 -5.64 21.99 -0.60
N TYR A 292 -4.56 22.11 0.18
CA TYR A 292 -3.26 21.61 -0.21
C TYR A 292 -2.58 20.85 0.93
N SER A 293 -1.56 20.08 0.57
CA SER A 293 -0.64 19.48 1.51
C SER A 293 0.81 19.64 1.01
N TRP A 294 1.74 19.72 1.93
CA TRP A 294 3.15 19.79 1.64
C TRP A 294 3.92 18.84 2.55
N ASP A 295 4.56 17.84 1.97
CA ASP A 295 5.18 16.72 2.67
C ASP A 295 6.66 16.67 2.34
N ASN A 296 7.51 16.89 3.35
CA ASN A 296 8.96 16.94 3.20
C ASN A 296 9.59 15.84 4.07
N LEU A 297 10.61 15.19 3.54
CA LEU A 297 11.37 14.18 4.28
C LEU A 297 12.85 14.30 3.98
N LEU A 298 13.65 14.18 5.03
CA LEU A 298 15.10 14.00 4.98
C LEU A 298 15.47 12.71 5.71
N GLN A 299 16.29 11.90 5.08
CA GLN A 299 16.85 10.68 5.67
C GLN A 299 18.36 10.64 5.43
N ALA A 300 19.12 10.39 6.50
CA ALA A 300 20.54 10.10 6.46
C ALA A 300 20.77 8.66 6.92
N THR A 301 21.59 7.91 6.20
CA THR A 301 22.00 6.55 6.56
C THR A 301 23.52 6.47 6.49
N TRP A 302 24.13 6.16 7.62
CA TRP A 302 25.56 5.90 7.71
C TRP A 302 25.76 4.42 7.99
N GLN A 303 26.61 3.77 7.18
CA GLN A 303 26.92 2.37 7.28
C GLN A 303 28.44 2.16 7.24
N LYS A 304 28.97 1.52 8.27
CA LYS A 304 30.39 1.18 8.35
C LYS A 304 30.56 -0.13 9.13
N HIS A 305 31.23 -1.12 8.53
CA HIS A 305 31.37 -2.47 9.09
C HIS A 305 29.99 -3.05 9.45
N ASP A 306 29.81 -3.46 10.70
CA ASP A 306 28.60 -4.08 11.22
C ASP A 306 27.55 -3.08 11.74
N TRP A 307 27.86 -1.78 11.68
CA TRP A 307 27.00 -0.71 12.15
C TRP A 307 26.24 -0.03 11.03
N THR A 308 24.93 0.15 11.23
CA THR A 308 24.10 1.04 10.41
C THR A 308 23.37 2.00 11.33
N ILE A 309 23.60 3.30 11.16
CA ILE A 309 22.89 4.37 11.88
C ILE A 309 22.02 5.09 10.85
N SER A 310 20.73 5.20 11.10
CA SER A 310 19.84 5.95 10.23
C SER A 310 18.97 6.93 11.01
N GLY A 311 18.96 8.17 10.55
CA GLY A 311 18.10 9.24 11.03
C GLY A 311 17.12 9.63 9.93
N ARG A 312 15.84 9.83 10.29
CA ARG A 312 14.79 10.30 9.39
C ARG A 312 13.96 11.36 10.07
N TYR A 313 13.75 12.45 9.38
CA TYR A 313 12.83 13.49 9.79
C TYR A 313 11.83 13.78 8.67
N ARG A 314 10.55 13.89 9.01
CA ARG A 314 9.47 14.22 8.10
C ARG A 314 8.64 15.34 8.71
N CYS A 315 8.34 16.37 7.93
CA CYS A 315 7.37 17.38 8.28
C CYS A 315 6.31 17.48 7.20
N ARG A 316 5.05 17.53 7.60
CA ARG A 316 3.92 17.55 6.69
C ARG A 316 2.90 18.59 7.09
N LEU A 317 2.62 19.51 6.19
CA LEU A 317 1.52 20.47 6.31
C LEU A 317 0.26 19.85 5.71
N ARG A 318 -0.84 19.96 6.42
CA ARG A 318 -2.19 19.57 5.97
C ARG A 318 -3.21 20.60 6.36
N GLN A 319 -4.34 20.60 5.65
CA GLN A 319 -5.47 21.46 5.93
C GLN A 319 -6.72 20.64 6.28
N LYS A 320 -7.46 21.10 7.27
CA LYS A 320 -8.77 20.58 7.68
C LYS A 320 -9.73 21.73 7.95
N ASP A 321 -11.03 21.44 7.89
CA ASP A 321 -12.08 22.38 8.29
C ASP A 321 -11.83 22.89 9.72
N ALA A 322 -12.02 24.18 9.93
CA ALA A 322 -12.22 24.77 11.23
C ALA A 322 -13.54 24.23 11.85
N GLU A 323 -13.76 24.45 13.13
CA GLU A 323 -14.96 23.97 13.84
C GLU A 323 -16.25 24.49 13.18
N ASP A 324 -16.26 25.75 12.74
CA ASP A 324 -17.40 26.40 12.06
C ASP A 324 -17.52 25.99 10.57
N LYS A 325 -16.58 25.23 10.02
CA LYS A 325 -16.47 24.80 8.61
C LYS A 325 -16.46 25.93 7.57
N LYS A 326 -16.25 27.17 7.99
CA LYS A 326 -16.18 28.35 7.09
C LYS A 326 -14.78 28.57 6.53
N ALA A 327 -13.76 28.07 7.21
CA ALA A 327 -12.35 28.20 6.84
C ALA A 327 -11.62 26.87 6.99
N LEU A 328 -10.39 26.81 6.43
CA LEU A 328 -9.49 25.69 6.64
C LEU A 328 -8.38 26.10 7.61
N ASN A 329 -8.14 25.28 8.61
CA ASN A 329 -7.00 25.39 9.49
C ASN A 329 -5.83 24.54 8.94
N SER A 330 -4.64 25.13 8.93
CA SER A 330 -3.40 24.42 8.59
C SER A 330 -2.75 23.88 9.85
N TYR A 331 -2.27 22.65 9.79
CA TYR A 331 -1.53 22.03 10.89
C TYR A 331 -0.31 21.27 10.36
N TRP A 332 0.75 21.28 11.17
CA TRP A 332 1.98 20.56 10.91
C TRP A 332 1.99 19.21 11.65
N ASP A 333 2.47 18.18 10.97
CA ASP A 333 2.78 16.85 11.53
C ASP A 333 4.28 16.62 11.38
N HIS A 334 5.00 16.62 12.49
CA HIS A 334 6.44 16.39 12.56
C HIS A 334 6.70 14.98 13.07
N ARG A 335 7.55 14.23 12.38
CA ARG A 335 7.94 12.88 12.79
C ARG A 335 9.42 12.66 12.62
N GLY A 336 10.05 12.18 13.70
CA GLY A 336 11.45 11.80 13.75
C GLY A 336 11.62 10.31 14.03
N ARG A 337 12.65 9.72 13.44
CA ARG A 337 13.12 8.37 13.80
C ARG A 337 14.64 8.35 13.78
N LEU A 338 15.23 7.78 14.82
CA LEU A 338 16.63 7.41 14.87
C LEU A 338 16.74 5.92 15.11
N SER A 339 17.52 5.20 14.32
CA SER A 339 17.81 3.79 14.55
C SER A 339 19.30 3.50 14.48
N VAL A 340 19.73 2.61 15.35
CA VAL A 340 21.08 2.06 15.41
C VAL A 340 20.98 0.54 15.26
N ASP A 341 21.50 0.03 14.18
CA ASP A 341 21.55 -1.41 13.89
C ASP A 341 22.99 -1.91 14.04
N TYR A 342 23.14 -3.04 14.70
CA TYR A 342 24.40 -3.76 14.82
C TYR A 342 24.21 -5.22 14.41
N THR A 343 25.02 -5.71 13.48
CA THR A 343 24.93 -7.08 12.94
C THR A 343 26.22 -7.84 13.24
N LEU A 344 26.13 -8.86 14.10
CA LEU A 344 27.24 -9.77 14.40
C LEU A 344 27.38 -10.84 13.31
N GLN A 345 28.61 -11.27 13.05
CA GLN A 345 28.96 -12.23 11.99
C GLN A 345 28.28 -13.60 12.10
N GLN A 346 27.68 -13.95 13.24
CA GLN A 346 27.06 -15.26 13.50
C GLN A 346 25.54 -15.27 13.30
N GLY A 347 24.98 -14.31 12.55
CA GLY A 347 23.53 -14.22 12.30
C GLY A 347 22.74 -13.60 13.46
N LEU A 348 23.42 -12.98 14.42
CA LEU A 348 22.83 -12.18 15.48
C LEU A 348 22.80 -10.70 15.04
N GLY A 349 21.64 -10.07 15.10
CA GLY A 349 21.46 -8.64 14.84
C GLY A 349 20.65 -7.99 15.95
N THR A 350 20.99 -6.76 16.29
CA THR A 350 20.22 -5.95 17.24
C THR A 350 19.91 -4.59 16.63
N ARG A 351 18.76 -4.02 17.02
CA ARG A 351 18.36 -2.66 16.66
C ARG A 351 17.83 -1.94 17.88
N LEU A 352 18.30 -0.73 18.10
CA LEU A 352 17.70 0.25 18.99
C LEU A 352 17.04 1.33 18.12
N GLN A 353 15.82 1.74 18.46
CA GLN A 353 15.07 2.71 17.70
C GLN A 353 14.33 3.68 18.62
N LEU A 354 14.40 4.96 18.27
CA LEU A 354 13.66 6.06 18.88
C LEU A 354 12.72 6.63 17.82
N ASP A 355 11.43 6.67 18.11
CA ASP A 355 10.40 7.33 17.31
C ASP A 355 9.82 8.48 18.11
N GLY A 356 9.62 9.62 17.46
CA GLY A 356 8.95 10.77 18.03
C GLY A 356 8.07 11.47 17.01
N GLY A 357 6.97 12.07 17.48
CA GLY A 357 6.05 12.83 16.65
C GLY A 357 5.39 13.97 17.41
N TRP A 358 5.09 15.06 16.71
CA TRP A 358 4.34 16.18 17.22
C TRP A 358 3.32 16.62 16.15
N THR A 359 2.05 16.66 16.53
CA THR A 359 0.93 16.93 15.62
C THR A 359 -0.11 17.77 16.32
N ALA A 360 -0.40 18.97 15.81
CA ALA A 360 -1.45 19.84 16.35
C ALA A 360 -1.33 20.15 17.86
N GLY A 361 -0.11 20.29 18.38
CA GLY A 361 0.14 20.56 19.79
C GLY A 361 0.30 19.30 20.65
N GLU A 362 0.05 18.12 20.11
CA GLU A 362 0.13 16.82 20.81
C GLU A 362 1.41 16.08 20.44
N TRP A 363 1.97 15.38 21.40
CA TRP A 363 3.24 14.68 21.27
C TRP A 363 3.08 13.17 21.46
N GLY A 364 3.94 12.41 20.86
CA GLY A 364 4.04 10.99 21.06
C GLY A 364 5.42 10.45 20.76
N GLY A 365 5.86 9.44 21.48
CA GLY A 365 7.15 8.80 21.31
C GLY A 365 7.16 7.32 21.65
N MET A 366 8.18 6.63 21.13
CA MET A 366 8.44 5.22 21.43
C MET A 366 9.94 4.97 21.42
N VAL A 367 10.39 4.23 22.44
CA VAL A 367 11.72 3.64 22.49
C VAL A 367 11.56 2.14 22.32
N SER A 368 12.28 1.54 21.37
CA SER A 368 12.18 0.10 21.12
C SER A 368 13.53 -0.54 20.87
N GLY A 369 13.68 -1.78 21.34
CA GLY A 369 14.81 -2.66 21.06
C GLY A 369 14.34 -3.95 20.38
N THR A 370 15.06 -4.40 19.37
CA THR A 370 14.79 -5.70 18.73
C THR A 370 16.05 -6.52 18.61
N LEU A 371 15.90 -7.84 18.78
CA LEU A 371 16.95 -8.83 18.62
C LEU A 371 16.55 -9.81 17.52
N ALA A 372 17.45 -10.11 16.62
CA ALA A 372 17.25 -11.08 15.56
C ALA A 372 18.38 -12.11 15.56
N TYR A 373 18.04 -13.39 15.52
CA TYR A 373 19.00 -14.48 15.40
C TYR A 373 18.58 -15.40 14.26
N THR A 374 19.51 -15.69 13.34
CA THR A 374 19.25 -16.51 12.17
C THR A 374 20.28 -17.62 12.03
N ARG A 375 19.79 -18.86 12.05
CA ARG A 375 20.54 -20.05 11.65
C ARG A 375 19.83 -20.77 10.50
N ARG A 376 20.49 -21.77 9.92
CA ARG A 376 19.99 -22.52 8.75
C ARG A 376 18.54 -23.04 8.91
N TRP A 377 18.17 -23.49 10.10
CA TRP A 377 16.86 -24.08 10.41
C TRP A 377 15.99 -23.22 11.34
N LEU A 378 16.58 -22.20 11.97
CA LEU A 378 15.92 -21.38 12.99
C LEU A 378 16.10 -19.89 12.68
N ARG A 379 15.01 -19.13 12.77
CA ARG A 379 15.05 -17.67 12.85
C ARG A 379 14.22 -17.20 14.04
N LEU A 380 14.86 -16.48 14.96
CA LEU A 380 14.23 -15.82 16.09
C LEU A 380 14.24 -14.32 15.87
N ASN A 381 13.13 -13.65 16.18
CA ASN A 381 13.08 -12.21 16.26
C ASN A 381 12.24 -11.86 17.50
N GLY A 382 12.77 -11.00 18.36
CA GLY A 382 12.05 -10.52 19.53
C GLY A 382 12.20 -9.01 19.65
N GLY A 383 11.24 -8.37 20.29
CA GLY A 383 11.25 -6.94 20.51
C GLY A 383 10.56 -6.54 21.79
N LEU A 384 11.05 -5.44 22.36
CA LEU A 384 10.48 -4.75 23.50
C LEU A 384 10.41 -3.26 23.17
N GLY A 385 9.32 -2.59 23.55
CA GLY A 385 9.17 -1.15 23.37
C GLY A 385 8.30 -0.53 24.45
N TYR A 386 8.63 0.68 24.84
CA TYR A 386 7.79 1.55 25.66
C TYR A 386 7.30 2.69 24.79
N PHE A 387 6.01 3.00 24.86
CA PHE A 387 5.39 4.10 24.13
C PHE A 387 4.57 4.99 25.06
N HIS A 388 4.57 6.29 24.74
CA HIS A 388 3.71 7.28 25.36
C HIS A 388 3.23 8.25 24.28
N THR A 389 1.92 8.58 24.26
CA THR A 389 1.33 9.54 23.34
C THR A 389 0.19 10.28 24.00
N ASP A 390 0.07 11.59 23.77
CA ASP A 390 -0.99 12.43 24.36
C ASP A 390 -2.37 12.03 23.84
N SER A 391 -2.45 11.59 22.58
CA SER A 391 -3.73 11.17 21.95
C SER A 391 -3.52 10.17 20.81
N TYR A 392 -4.65 9.75 20.21
CA TYR A 392 -4.64 8.96 18.98
C TYR A 392 -4.03 9.69 17.78
N ASN A 393 -4.04 11.04 17.74
CA ASN A 393 -3.43 11.79 16.63
C ASN A 393 -1.91 11.72 16.65
N SER A 394 -1.31 11.69 17.84
CA SER A 394 0.15 11.59 18.05
C SER A 394 0.69 10.15 18.10
N ARG A 395 -0.16 9.14 17.76
CA ARG A 395 0.22 7.72 17.77
C ARG A 395 1.51 7.44 17.00
N VAL A 396 2.26 6.48 17.49
CA VAL A 396 3.51 6.00 16.89
C VAL A 396 3.29 4.67 16.17
N TYR A 397 4.20 4.35 15.22
CA TYR A 397 4.13 3.13 14.43
C TYR A 397 5.43 2.37 14.53
N ALA A 398 5.37 1.10 14.93
CA ALA A 398 6.53 0.22 14.95
C ALA A 398 6.37 -0.96 13.98
N TYR A 399 7.47 -1.31 13.33
CA TYR A 399 7.57 -2.53 12.54
C TYR A 399 7.92 -3.71 13.44
N GLU A 400 7.18 -4.80 13.30
CA GLU A 400 7.46 -6.07 13.96
C GLU A 400 7.59 -7.17 12.90
N ALA A 401 8.59 -8.04 13.04
CA ALA A 401 8.68 -9.22 12.18
C ALA A 401 7.47 -10.13 12.41
N GLY A 402 6.90 -10.67 11.33
CA GLY A 402 5.71 -11.52 11.38
C GLY A 402 5.75 -12.64 10.34
N PRO A 403 4.71 -13.49 10.29
CA PRO A 403 4.50 -14.46 9.23
C PRO A 403 4.48 -13.80 7.84
N LEU A 404 4.65 -14.60 6.78
CA LEU A 404 4.53 -14.08 5.42
C LEU A 404 3.09 -13.65 5.15
N TYR A 405 2.94 -12.54 4.40
CA TYR A 405 1.66 -11.95 4.00
C TYR A 405 0.86 -11.29 5.15
N THR A 406 1.41 -11.20 6.35
CA THR A 406 0.84 -10.38 7.41
C THR A 406 1.44 -8.98 7.36
N TYR A 407 0.60 -7.97 7.63
CA TYR A 407 1.07 -6.60 7.76
C TYR A 407 1.56 -6.36 9.17
N ALA A 408 2.75 -5.83 9.31
CA ALA A 408 3.47 -5.79 10.58
C ALA A 408 3.82 -4.37 11.04
N PHE A 409 3.02 -3.34 10.66
CA PHE A 409 3.15 -1.97 11.18
C PHE A 409 2.03 -1.66 12.17
N ASN A 410 2.23 -2.08 13.41
CA ASN A 410 1.27 -1.81 14.48
C ASN A 410 1.31 -0.33 14.88
N SER A 411 0.15 0.22 15.23
CA SER A 411 0.01 1.57 15.78
C SER A 411 -0.21 1.50 17.27
N TYR A 412 0.50 2.36 18.02
CA TYR A 412 0.44 2.44 19.49
C TYR A 412 0.03 3.85 19.88
N TYR A 413 -0.89 3.96 20.86
CA TYR A 413 -1.38 5.22 21.41
C TYR A 413 -1.75 5.05 22.90
N GLY A 414 -1.68 6.15 23.66
CA GLY A 414 -1.73 6.13 25.12
C GLY A 414 -0.37 5.82 25.72
N GLU A 415 -0.32 5.14 26.84
CA GLU A 415 0.91 4.74 27.51
C GLU A 415 0.96 3.23 27.71
N GLY A 416 2.11 2.60 27.40
CA GLY A 416 2.24 1.15 27.59
C GLY A 416 3.56 0.54 27.14
N LEU A 417 3.61 -0.76 27.35
CA LEU A 417 4.71 -1.64 26.94
C LEU A 417 4.25 -2.59 25.84
N ARG A 418 5.09 -2.79 24.85
CA ARG A 418 4.91 -3.83 23.84
C ARG A 418 6.08 -4.79 23.85
N TYR A 419 5.81 -6.09 23.94
CA TYR A 419 6.81 -7.14 23.78
C TYR A 419 6.27 -8.27 22.93
N TRP A 420 7.16 -8.83 22.10
CA TRP A 420 6.77 -9.85 21.15
C TRP A 420 7.96 -10.76 20.82
N LEU A 421 7.62 -12.01 20.41
CA LEU A 421 8.59 -13.01 19.96
C LEU A 421 8.03 -13.72 18.71
N MET A 422 8.84 -13.79 17.66
CA MET A 422 8.57 -14.60 16.50
C MET A 422 9.62 -15.70 16.36
N VAL A 423 9.17 -16.93 16.20
CA VAL A 423 9.97 -18.13 15.96
C VAL A 423 9.61 -18.68 14.60
N ARG A 424 10.59 -18.85 13.72
CA ARG A 424 10.44 -19.55 12.44
C ARG A 424 11.36 -20.77 12.45
N LEU A 425 10.74 -21.95 12.28
CA LEU A 425 11.42 -23.23 12.20
C LEU A 425 11.32 -23.78 10.78
N LYS A 426 12.44 -24.14 10.18
CA LYS A 426 12.50 -24.91 8.96
C LYS A 426 12.58 -26.40 9.35
N ILE A 427 11.41 -27.04 9.46
CA ILE A 427 11.26 -28.43 9.90
C ILE A 427 11.85 -29.39 8.84
N LEU A 428 11.52 -29.13 7.58
CA LEU A 428 12.04 -29.82 6.39
C LEU A 428 12.51 -28.77 5.38
N GLN A 429 13.17 -29.17 4.31
CA GLN A 429 13.54 -28.24 3.23
C GLN A 429 12.29 -27.57 2.63
N SER A 430 11.18 -28.30 2.58
CA SER A 430 9.88 -27.88 2.04
C SER A 430 8.90 -27.38 3.09
N LEU A 431 9.12 -27.60 4.41
CA LEU A 431 8.13 -27.32 5.46
C LEU A 431 8.69 -26.31 6.47
N MET A 432 7.98 -25.19 6.64
CA MET A 432 8.32 -24.13 7.59
C MET A 432 7.13 -23.83 8.50
N LEU A 433 7.39 -23.75 9.80
CA LEU A 433 6.46 -23.26 10.82
C LEU A 433 6.91 -21.87 11.27
N THR A 434 6.00 -20.91 11.30
CA THR A 434 6.25 -19.58 11.86
C THR A 434 5.19 -19.28 12.90
N THR A 435 5.60 -18.95 14.11
CA THR A 435 4.74 -18.53 15.21
C THR A 435 5.18 -17.17 15.69
N LYS A 436 4.25 -16.25 15.91
CA LYS A 436 4.49 -14.96 16.57
C LYS A 436 3.51 -14.81 17.70
N ALA A 437 4.00 -14.51 18.89
CA ALA A 437 3.21 -14.11 20.04
C ALA A 437 3.61 -12.70 20.47
N GLY A 438 2.63 -11.90 20.86
CA GLY A 438 2.87 -10.55 21.32
C GLY A 438 1.90 -10.11 22.40
N VAL A 439 2.33 -9.21 23.26
CA VAL A 439 1.51 -8.60 24.31
C VAL A 439 1.70 -7.09 24.26
N THR A 440 0.60 -6.37 24.39
CA THR A 440 0.61 -4.92 24.63
C THR A 440 -0.04 -4.69 25.98
N ASP A 441 0.75 -4.20 26.96
CA ASP A 441 0.27 -3.82 28.29
C ASP A 441 0.10 -2.32 28.33
N TYR A 442 -1.14 -1.86 28.49
CA TYR A 442 -1.46 -0.45 28.67
C TYR A 442 -1.37 -0.06 30.13
N LEU A 443 -0.73 1.07 30.42
CA LEU A 443 -0.54 1.61 31.76
C LEU A 443 -1.58 2.69 32.10
N ASP A 444 -2.32 3.18 31.10
CA ASP A 444 -3.25 4.30 31.19
C ASP A 444 -4.73 3.89 31.11
N ARG A 445 -5.05 2.60 30.97
CA ARG A 445 -6.43 2.13 30.80
C ARG A 445 -6.65 0.70 31.26
N HIS A 446 -7.94 0.41 31.60
CA HIS A 446 -8.41 -0.93 31.98
C HIS A 446 -9.43 -1.52 31.00
N THR A 447 -9.66 -0.84 29.87
CA THR A 447 -10.56 -1.30 28.79
C THR A 447 -9.92 -0.97 27.46
N ILE A 448 -9.82 -1.95 26.56
CA ILE A 448 -9.17 -1.81 25.25
C ILE A 448 -10.21 -2.02 24.17
N GLY A 449 -10.23 -1.12 23.15
CA GLY A 449 -11.17 -1.17 22.04
C GLY A 449 -12.54 -0.61 22.37
N SER A 450 -13.52 -0.87 21.53
CA SER A 450 -14.91 -0.44 21.72
C SER A 450 -15.90 -1.37 21.01
N GLY A 451 -17.17 -1.37 21.45
CA GLY A 451 -18.22 -2.21 20.89
C GLY A 451 -17.91 -3.70 20.99
N TYR A 452 -18.14 -4.46 19.92
CA TYR A 452 -17.90 -5.91 19.91
C TYR A 452 -16.42 -6.32 20.00
N GLN A 453 -15.48 -5.38 19.89
CA GLN A 453 -14.04 -5.63 20.01
C GLN A 453 -13.50 -5.15 21.36
N GLN A 454 -14.34 -4.75 22.27
CA GLN A 454 -13.95 -4.32 23.59
C GLN A 454 -13.44 -5.51 24.41
N VAL A 455 -12.31 -5.32 25.05
CA VAL A 455 -11.66 -6.28 25.95
C VAL A 455 -11.53 -5.61 27.31
N GLU A 456 -12.07 -6.25 28.33
CA GLU A 456 -11.85 -5.84 29.73
C GLU A 456 -10.43 -6.23 30.15
N GLY A 457 -9.68 -5.26 30.69
CA GLY A 457 -8.29 -5.41 31.10
C GLY A 457 -7.36 -4.41 30.42
N SER A 458 -6.13 -4.38 30.91
CA SER A 458 -5.05 -3.50 30.41
C SER A 458 -4.14 -4.18 29.39
N SER A 459 -4.27 -5.51 29.18
CA SER A 459 -3.37 -6.30 28.33
C SER A 459 -4.08 -6.86 27.12
N LEU A 460 -3.48 -6.73 25.95
CA LEU A 460 -3.92 -7.34 24.69
C LEU A 460 -2.88 -8.35 24.22
N PHE A 461 -3.29 -9.61 24.11
CA PHE A 461 -2.47 -10.70 23.56
C PHE A 461 -2.81 -10.96 22.11
N ASP A 462 -1.80 -11.14 21.26
CA ASP A 462 -1.94 -11.55 19.87
C ASP A 462 -1.07 -12.78 19.56
N LEU A 463 -1.63 -13.71 18.78
CA LEU A 463 -0.95 -14.94 18.35
C LEU A 463 -1.19 -15.17 16.86
N ASP A 464 -0.10 -15.25 16.10
CA ASP A 464 -0.11 -15.65 14.70
C ASP A 464 0.56 -17.00 14.53
N LEU A 465 -0.06 -17.92 13.80
CA LEU A 465 0.50 -19.21 13.43
C LEU A 465 0.45 -19.39 11.91
N GLN A 466 1.56 -19.76 11.31
CA GLN A 466 1.63 -20.06 9.88
C GLN A 466 2.42 -21.35 9.63
N LEU A 467 1.78 -22.27 8.93
CA LEU A 467 2.44 -23.44 8.34
C LEU A 467 2.57 -23.20 6.83
N ARG A 468 3.80 -23.30 6.32
CA ARG A 468 4.09 -23.15 4.90
C ARG A 468 4.76 -24.41 4.37
N TRP A 469 4.14 -24.99 3.37
CA TRP A 469 4.67 -26.12 2.64
C TRP A 469 4.96 -25.73 1.19
N VAL A 470 6.19 -26.01 0.74
CA VAL A 470 6.66 -25.73 -0.63
C VAL A 470 7.10 -27.06 -1.22
N PHE A 471 6.47 -27.50 -2.29
CA PHE A 471 6.73 -28.79 -3.00
C PHE A 471 7.09 -28.53 -4.47
#